data_b2805323098c7e75528318a776fa8fbf
#
_entry.id   b2805323098c7e75528318a776fa8fbf
#
_cell.length_a   1.000
_cell.length_b   1.000
_cell.length_c   1.000
_cell.angle_alpha   90.00
_cell.angle_beta   90.00
_cell.angle_gamma   90.00
#
_symmetry.space_group_name_H-M   'P 1'
#
loop_
_entity.id
_entity.type
_entity.pdbx_description
1 polymer ?
#
loop_
_entity_poly.entity_id
_entity_poly.type
_entity_poly.pdbx_seq_one_letter_code
_entity_poly.pdbx_strand_id
1 'polypeptide(L)'
;MPRQVDVAVLGGGQAGLATSYHLRRVGIDHVVLDDRAHPGGAWASTWPSLRLFSPSAYSSLPGWPMPPHPDTFPPVQHVRAYLRDYEARYDLPVERPVRVDDVRSTPDRLLVGTDHGELAARYVVSATGTWAAPFVPMIEGASTFAGRQLHSAQYRGPEDFAGQRVAVVGAGPAGLATAVS
;
A
#
# COMPACT_ATOMS: atom_id res chain seq x y z
N MET A 1 31.04 -2.10 1.24
CA MET A 1 30.29 -3.05 0.39
C MET A 1 28.81 -2.88 0.76
N PRO A 2 27.88 -2.97 -0.20
CA PRO A 2 26.46 -2.91 0.11
C PRO A 2 26.06 -4.07 1.04
N ARG A 3 25.09 -3.80 1.93
CA ARG A 3 24.47 -4.86 2.75
C ARG A 3 23.87 -5.92 1.83
N GLN A 4 23.97 -7.19 2.22
CA GLN A 4 23.44 -8.31 1.43
C GLN A 4 22.27 -8.96 2.13
N VAL A 5 21.26 -9.34 1.37
CA VAL A 5 20.11 -10.15 1.79
C VAL A 5 19.75 -11.16 0.71
N ASP A 6 18.97 -12.18 1.04
CA ASP A 6 18.43 -13.07 0.01
C ASP A 6 17.27 -12.41 -0.74
N VAL A 7 16.35 -11.75 -0.02
CA VAL A 7 15.17 -11.11 -0.63
C VAL A 7 14.99 -9.69 -0.14
N ALA A 8 14.85 -8.73 -1.05
CA ALA A 8 14.36 -7.40 -0.76
C ALA A 8 12.88 -7.28 -1.20
N VAL A 9 12.00 -6.94 -0.26
CA VAL A 9 10.58 -6.69 -0.52
C VAL A 9 10.36 -5.18 -0.54
N LEU A 10 9.86 -4.64 -1.63
CA LEU A 10 9.65 -3.20 -1.81
C LEU A 10 8.20 -2.83 -1.52
N GLY A 11 7.96 -2.19 -0.38
CA GLY A 11 6.66 -1.75 0.12
C GLY A 11 6.16 -2.55 1.33
N GLY A 12 5.85 -1.84 2.42
CA GLY A 12 5.33 -2.37 3.70
C GLY A 12 3.81 -2.38 3.79
N GLY A 13 3.10 -2.52 2.66
CA GLY A 13 1.66 -2.70 2.61
C GLY A 13 1.22 -4.17 2.78
N GLN A 14 -0.07 -4.45 2.54
CA GLN A 14 -0.65 -5.80 2.70
C GLN A 14 0.17 -6.88 1.97
N ALA A 15 0.53 -6.65 0.70
CA ALA A 15 1.28 -7.62 -0.10
C ALA A 15 2.69 -7.84 0.45
N GLY A 16 3.39 -6.76 0.82
CA GLY A 16 4.73 -6.84 1.39
C GLY A 16 4.77 -7.56 2.73
N LEU A 17 3.85 -7.22 3.64
CA LEU A 17 3.74 -7.87 4.94
C LEU A 17 3.38 -9.37 4.82
N ALA A 18 2.45 -9.72 3.92
CA ALA A 18 2.12 -11.11 3.65
C ALA A 18 3.31 -11.89 3.07
N THR A 19 4.06 -11.30 2.16
CA THR A 19 5.30 -11.87 1.60
C THR A 19 6.33 -12.07 2.71
N SER A 20 6.60 -11.04 3.51
CA SER A 20 7.54 -11.08 4.63
C SER A 20 7.19 -12.17 5.65
N TYR A 21 5.92 -12.33 5.99
CA TYR A 21 5.45 -13.41 6.85
C TYR A 21 5.86 -14.79 6.33
N HIS A 22 5.66 -15.05 5.04
CA HIS A 22 6.02 -16.33 4.46
C HIS A 22 7.53 -16.54 4.39
N LEU A 23 8.30 -15.51 4.03
CA LEU A 23 9.77 -15.58 4.00
C LEU A 23 10.33 -15.86 5.39
N ARG A 24 9.84 -15.15 6.42
CA ARG A 24 10.22 -15.40 7.81
C ARG A 24 9.90 -16.82 8.27
N ARG A 25 8.71 -17.30 7.94
CA ARG A 25 8.26 -18.64 8.32
C ARG A 25 9.14 -19.76 7.77
N VAL A 26 9.75 -19.56 6.61
CA VAL A 26 10.67 -20.54 5.98
C VAL A 26 12.14 -20.21 6.23
N GLY A 27 12.45 -19.20 7.04
CA GLY A 27 13.82 -18.85 7.46
C GLY A 27 14.67 -18.19 6.36
N ILE A 28 14.04 -17.55 5.36
CA ILE A 28 14.77 -16.81 4.32
C ILE A 28 15.15 -15.43 4.87
N ASP A 29 16.43 -15.07 4.74
CA ASP A 29 16.94 -13.74 5.08
C ASP A 29 16.35 -12.69 4.14
N HIS A 30 15.65 -11.70 4.71
CA HIS A 30 14.98 -10.68 3.91
C HIS A 30 14.83 -9.36 4.66
N VAL A 31 14.51 -8.33 3.92
CA VAL A 31 14.13 -7.01 4.43
C VAL A 31 12.92 -6.49 3.65
N VAL A 32 12.05 -5.76 4.33
CA VAL A 32 10.98 -4.98 3.70
C VAL A 32 11.37 -3.50 3.76
N LEU A 33 11.43 -2.85 2.60
CA LEU A 33 11.74 -1.43 2.49
C LEU A 33 10.45 -0.65 2.25
N ASP A 34 10.11 0.29 3.14
CA ASP A 34 8.88 1.07 3.03
C ASP A 34 9.19 2.57 3.13
N ASP A 35 8.74 3.34 2.14
CA ASP A 35 8.97 4.79 2.04
C ASP A 35 8.16 5.63 3.06
N ARG A 36 7.22 5.01 3.75
CA ARG A 36 6.34 5.68 4.72
C ARG A 36 6.98 5.73 6.10
N ALA A 37 6.69 6.78 6.84
CA ALA A 37 7.17 6.89 8.23
C ALA A 37 6.43 5.94 9.19
N HIS A 38 5.24 5.44 8.81
CA HIS A 38 4.37 4.66 9.70
C HIS A 38 3.78 3.43 8.98
N PRO A 39 3.48 2.34 9.72
CA PRO A 39 2.78 1.18 9.18
C PRO A 39 1.41 1.50 8.58
N GLY A 40 0.92 0.63 7.70
CA GLY A 40 -0.42 0.73 7.14
C GLY A 40 -0.46 0.81 5.60
N GLY A 41 0.68 0.95 4.94
CA GLY A 41 0.75 1.02 3.48
C GLY A 41 -0.17 2.09 2.89
N ALA A 42 -0.84 1.82 1.78
CA ALA A 42 -1.77 2.75 1.14
C ALA A 42 -2.92 3.21 2.06
N TRP A 43 -3.36 2.37 3.01
CA TRP A 43 -4.42 2.69 3.96
C TRP A 43 -4.09 3.90 4.85
N ALA A 44 -2.82 4.22 5.04
CA ALA A 44 -2.39 5.40 5.78
C ALA A 44 -2.66 6.72 5.03
N SER A 45 -2.90 6.66 3.71
CA SER A 45 -3.09 7.83 2.84
C SER A 45 -4.51 7.96 2.29
N THR A 46 -5.42 7.06 2.61
CA THR A 46 -6.82 7.13 2.20
C THR A 46 -7.61 8.16 3.02
N TRP A 47 -8.80 8.52 2.56
CA TRP A 47 -9.69 9.42 3.28
C TRP A 47 -10.30 8.75 4.52
N PRO A 48 -10.64 9.53 5.57
CA PRO A 48 -11.04 8.98 6.87
C PRO A 48 -12.33 8.14 6.86
N SER A 49 -13.28 8.44 5.98
CA SER A 49 -14.57 7.72 5.88
C SER A 49 -14.46 6.41 5.10
N LEU A 50 -13.31 6.10 4.48
CA LEU A 50 -13.13 4.85 3.76
C LEU A 50 -13.32 3.64 4.68
N ARG A 51 -14.03 2.65 4.17
CA ARG A 51 -14.24 1.36 4.83
C ARG A 51 -13.73 0.22 3.96
N LEU A 52 -13.47 -0.93 4.58
CA LEU A 52 -13.26 -2.16 3.82
C LEU A 52 -14.49 -2.49 2.98
N PHE A 53 -14.27 -3.22 1.89
CA PHE A 53 -15.34 -3.72 1.01
C PHE A 53 -15.80 -5.12 1.40
N SER A 54 -15.21 -5.69 2.45
CA SER A 54 -15.49 -7.02 2.97
C SER A 54 -15.45 -7.00 4.51
N PRO A 55 -16.22 -7.88 5.17
CA PRO A 55 -16.13 -8.06 6.61
C PRO A 55 -14.71 -8.48 7.06
N SER A 56 -14.38 -8.22 8.34
CA SER A 56 -13.08 -8.59 8.93
C SER A 56 -12.69 -10.04 8.67
N ALA A 57 -13.66 -10.96 8.74
CA ALA A 57 -13.44 -12.39 8.55
C ALA A 57 -12.84 -12.75 7.18
N TYR A 58 -13.07 -11.93 6.16
CA TYR A 58 -12.57 -12.13 4.79
C TYR A 58 -11.43 -11.19 4.40
N SER A 59 -10.89 -10.45 5.38
CA SER A 59 -9.89 -9.40 5.14
C SER A 59 -8.56 -9.67 5.83
N SER A 60 -8.32 -10.90 6.24
CA SER A 60 -7.15 -11.32 7.01
C SER A 60 -5.90 -11.48 6.14
N LEU A 61 -4.75 -11.16 6.70
CA LEU A 61 -3.46 -11.59 6.19
C LEU A 61 -3.13 -13.02 6.68
N PRO A 62 -2.15 -13.70 6.05
CA PRO A 62 -1.76 -15.05 6.45
C PRO A 62 -1.37 -15.16 7.92
N GLY A 63 -1.81 -16.22 8.58
CA GLY A 63 -1.38 -16.57 9.94
C GLY A 63 -2.14 -15.89 11.08
N TRP A 64 -2.77 -14.75 10.87
CA TRP A 64 -3.55 -14.07 11.91
C TRP A 64 -4.84 -13.47 11.36
N PRO A 65 -6.00 -13.97 11.82
CA PRO A 65 -7.29 -13.37 11.46
C PRO A 65 -7.37 -11.91 11.88
N MET A 66 -7.97 -11.08 11.02
CA MET A 66 -8.27 -9.71 11.39
C MET A 66 -9.27 -9.72 12.57
N PRO A 67 -9.00 -8.99 13.65
CA PRO A 67 -9.93 -8.89 14.78
C PRO A 67 -11.32 -8.45 14.31
N PRO A 68 -12.41 -8.99 14.88
CA PRO A 68 -13.75 -8.60 14.52
C PRO A 68 -14.00 -7.12 14.82
N HIS A 69 -14.85 -6.49 14.01
CA HIS A 69 -15.31 -5.13 14.23
C HIS A 69 -16.83 -5.13 14.32
N PRO A 70 -17.46 -4.27 15.16
CA PRO A 70 -18.93 -4.20 15.27
C PRO A 70 -19.62 -3.87 13.95
N ASP A 71 -19.02 -2.99 13.14
CA ASP A 71 -19.53 -2.69 11.81
C ASP A 71 -19.18 -3.83 10.84
N THR A 72 -20.13 -4.16 9.97
CA THR A 72 -19.94 -5.18 8.92
C THR A 72 -18.72 -4.87 8.06
N PHE A 73 -18.51 -3.60 7.72
CA PHE A 73 -17.38 -3.14 6.93
C PHE A 73 -16.47 -2.26 7.82
N PRO A 74 -15.35 -2.79 8.30
CA PRO A 74 -14.45 -2.08 9.19
C PRO A 74 -13.93 -0.76 8.59
N PRO A 75 -13.79 0.30 9.40
CA PRO A 75 -13.22 1.57 8.97
C PRO A 75 -11.71 1.47 8.74
N VAL A 76 -11.16 2.42 7.99
CA VAL A 76 -9.72 2.48 7.67
C VAL A 76 -8.82 2.41 8.91
N GLN A 77 -9.23 2.98 10.03
CA GLN A 77 -8.48 2.97 11.29
C GLN A 77 -8.28 1.55 11.82
N HIS A 78 -9.30 0.69 11.69
CA HIS A 78 -9.21 -0.72 12.09
C HIS A 78 -8.21 -1.48 11.22
N VAL A 79 -8.22 -1.23 9.91
CA VAL A 79 -7.25 -1.84 8.97
C VAL A 79 -5.83 -1.40 9.28
N ARG A 80 -5.61 -0.11 9.54
CA ARG A 80 -4.29 0.44 9.89
C ARG A 80 -3.76 -0.15 11.20
N ALA A 81 -4.62 -0.27 12.22
CA ALA A 81 -4.26 -0.91 13.47
C ALA A 81 -3.87 -2.38 13.26
N TYR A 82 -4.68 -3.12 12.49
CA TYR A 82 -4.39 -4.51 12.17
C TYR A 82 -3.05 -4.69 11.46
N LEU A 83 -2.73 -3.88 10.45
CA LEU A 83 -1.46 -3.98 9.71
C LEU A 83 -0.25 -3.66 10.60
N ARG A 84 -0.35 -2.63 11.46
CA ARG A 84 0.67 -2.30 12.45
C ARG A 84 0.90 -3.47 13.42
N ASP A 85 -0.18 -4.01 13.96
CA ASP A 85 -0.11 -5.08 14.96
C ASP A 85 0.34 -6.41 14.34
N TYR A 86 0.02 -6.63 13.05
CA TYR A 86 0.51 -7.77 12.27
C TYR A 86 2.04 -7.73 12.10
N GLU A 87 2.57 -6.57 11.75
CA GLU A 87 4.01 -6.35 11.61
C GLU A 87 4.73 -6.61 12.93
N ALA A 88 4.23 -6.03 14.03
CA ALA A 88 4.78 -6.23 15.36
C ALA A 88 4.64 -7.68 15.86
N ARG A 89 3.50 -8.31 15.61
CA ARG A 89 3.21 -9.69 16.04
C ARG A 89 4.20 -10.69 15.49
N TYR A 90 4.58 -10.53 14.24
CA TYR A 90 5.50 -11.44 13.56
C TYR A 90 6.93 -10.92 13.52
N ASP A 91 7.21 -9.80 14.20
CA ASP A 91 8.53 -9.16 14.22
C ASP A 91 9.13 -9.10 12.82
N LEU A 92 8.36 -8.56 11.86
CA LEU A 92 8.75 -8.50 10.46
C LEU A 92 9.87 -7.46 10.27
N PRO A 93 10.91 -7.75 9.48
CA PRO A 93 12.08 -6.89 9.30
C PRO A 93 11.77 -5.72 8.36
N VAL A 94 10.90 -4.81 8.80
CA VAL A 94 10.50 -3.62 8.03
C VAL A 94 11.37 -2.44 8.40
N GLU A 95 12.06 -1.89 7.40
CA GLU A 95 12.85 -0.67 7.51
C GLU A 95 12.07 0.49 6.90
N ARG A 96 11.89 1.56 7.70
CA ARG A 96 11.19 2.79 7.29
C ARG A 96 11.65 4.02 8.07
N PRO A 97 11.58 5.22 7.49
CA PRO A 97 11.30 5.43 6.07
C PRO A 97 12.51 5.10 5.21
N VAL A 98 12.35 4.28 4.20
CA VAL A 98 13.39 3.98 3.21
C VAL A 98 12.77 4.02 1.82
N ARG A 99 13.17 5.02 1.02
CA ARG A 99 12.71 5.14 -0.36
C ARG A 99 13.65 4.40 -1.29
N VAL A 100 13.06 3.51 -2.09
CA VAL A 100 13.76 2.85 -3.18
C VAL A 100 13.64 3.70 -4.44
N ASP A 101 14.77 4.07 -5.02
CA ASP A 101 14.83 4.91 -6.22
C ASP A 101 14.98 4.07 -7.50
N ASP A 102 15.78 2.99 -7.45
CA ASP A 102 16.02 2.13 -8.60
C ASP A 102 16.37 0.68 -8.20
N VAL A 103 16.23 -0.22 -9.16
CA VAL A 103 16.73 -1.60 -9.06
C VAL A 103 17.51 -1.93 -10.31
N ARG A 104 18.78 -2.30 -10.16
CA ARG A 104 19.69 -2.61 -11.25
C ARG A 104 20.17 -4.06 -11.19
N SER A 105 20.23 -4.73 -12.33
CA SER A 105 20.79 -6.08 -12.44
C SER A 105 22.32 -6.02 -12.56
N THR A 106 23.00 -6.90 -11.83
CA THR A 106 24.41 -7.22 -12.01
C THR A 106 24.56 -8.71 -12.36
N PRO A 107 25.74 -9.20 -12.75
CA PRO A 107 25.91 -10.62 -13.05
C PRO A 107 25.46 -11.56 -11.91
N ASP A 108 25.65 -11.16 -10.67
CA ASP A 108 25.44 -12.04 -9.50
C ASP A 108 24.25 -11.65 -8.63
N ARG A 109 23.80 -10.38 -8.67
CA ARG A 109 22.83 -9.84 -7.74
C ARG A 109 21.98 -8.73 -8.38
N LEU A 110 20.88 -8.38 -7.68
CA LEU A 110 20.14 -7.15 -7.91
C LEU A 110 20.61 -6.10 -6.92
N LEU A 111 20.98 -4.91 -7.40
CA LEU A 111 21.30 -3.76 -6.55
C LEU A 111 20.06 -2.90 -6.42
N VAL A 112 19.64 -2.69 -5.19
CA VAL A 112 18.52 -1.83 -4.83
C VAL A 112 19.08 -0.52 -4.30
N GLY A 113 18.93 0.55 -5.09
CA GLY A 113 19.32 1.90 -4.72
C GLY A 113 18.27 2.54 -3.83
N THR A 114 18.69 3.08 -2.69
CA THR A 114 17.81 3.74 -1.72
C THR A 114 18.39 5.08 -1.29
N ASP A 115 17.56 5.93 -0.69
CA ASP A 115 18.00 7.18 -0.06
C ASP A 115 18.92 6.98 1.18
N HIS A 116 19.09 5.72 1.64
CA HIS A 116 20.02 5.32 2.70
C HIS A 116 21.25 4.55 2.19
N GLY A 117 21.44 4.46 0.86
CA GLY A 117 22.53 3.72 0.23
C GLY A 117 22.05 2.50 -0.54
N GLU A 118 22.97 1.60 -0.87
CA GLU A 118 22.67 0.44 -1.71
C GLU A 118 22.54 -0.86 -0.90
N LEU A 119 21.59 -1.69 -1.31
CA LEU A 119 21.37 -3.05 -0.82
C LEU A 119 21.56 -4.03 -1.99
N ALA A 120 22.26 -5.15 -1.76
CA ALA A 120 22.41 -6.22 -2.74
C ALA A 120 21.50 -7.41 -2.36
N ALA A 121 20.58 -7.78 -3.26
CA ALA A 121 19.63 -8.86 -3.04
C ALA A 121 19.76 -9.95 -4.14
N ARG A 122 19.45 -11.20 -3.80
CA ARG A 122 19.32 -12.27 -4.82
C ARG A 122 18.00 -12.15 -5.56
N TYR A 123 16.95 -11.76 -4.84
CA TYR A 123 15.61 -11.57 -5.39
C TYR A 123 15.03 -10.25 -4.90
N VAL A 124 14.19 -9.65 -5.73
CA VAL A 124 13.41 -8.46 -5.38
C VAL A 124 11.94 -8.78 -5.61
N VAL A 125 11.11 -8.50 -4.61
CA VAL A 125 9.65 -8.59 -4.70
C VAL A 125 9.07 -7.18 -4.72
N SER A 126 8.48 -6.78 -5.84
CA SER A 126 7.77 -5.50 -5.94
C SER A 126 6.39 -5.62 -5.32
N ALA A 127 6.18 -4.96 -4.18
CA ALA A 127 4.93 -4.84 -3.45
C ALA A 127 4.52 -3.37 -3.26
N THR A 128 4.95 -2.50 -4.18
CA THR A 128 4.84 -1.03 -4.11
C THR A 128 3.41 -0.51 -4.21
N GLY A 129 2.49 -1.34 -4.69
CA GLY A 129 1.11 -0.92 -4.94
C GLY A 129 1.00 0.14 -6.05
N THR A 130 -0.11 0.86 -6.09
CA THR A 130 -0.39 1.84 -7.15
C THR A 130 -0.72 3.24 -6.61
N TRP A 131 -0.71 3.41 -5.29
CA TRP A 131 -1.21 4.64 -4.66
C TRP A 131 -0.30 5.85 -4.88
N ALA A 132 1.02 5.65 -4.85
CA ALA A 132 1.99 6.73 -5.03
C ALA A 132 2.14 7.18 -6.49
N ALA A 133 1.87 6.27 -7.45
CA ALA A 133 1.93 6.54 -8.89
C ALA A 133 0.63 6.05 -9.55
N PRO A 134 -0.49 6.76 -9.36
CA PRO A 134 -1.78 6.37 -9.90
C PRO A 134 -1.78 6.52 -11.42
N PHE A 135 -2.28 5.50 -12.11
CA PHE A 135 -2.51 5.57 -13.54
C PHE A 135 -3.81 6.32 -13.82
N VAL A 136 -3.71 7.41 -14.58
CA VAL A 136 -4.87 8.16 -15.09
C VAL A 136 -4.98 7.90 -16.58
N PRO A 137 -6.03 7.21 -17.05
CA PRO A 137 -6.20 6.96 -18.50
C PRO A 137 -6.45 8.26 -19.24
N MET A 138 -5.94 8.33 -20.47
CA MET A 138 -6.31 9.42 -21.38
C MET A 138 -7.76 9.22 -21.83
N ILE A 139 -8.62 10.19 -21.55
CA ILE A 139 -10.02 10.22 -21.95
C ILE A 139 -10.19 11.36 -22.93
N GLU A 140 -10.74 11.07 -24.12
CA GLU A 140 -11.02 12.10 -25.13
C GLU A 140 -11.93 13.19 -24.53
N GLY A 141 -11.57 14.44 -24.75
CA GLY A 141 -12.29 15.59 -24.24
C GLY A 141 -12.03 15.94 -22.77
N ALA A 142 -11.23 15.16 -22.01
CA ALA A 142 -10.95 15.46 -20.61
C ALA A 142 -10.34 16.86 -20.43
N SER A 143 -9.48 17.31 -21.32
CA SER A 143 -8.85 18.63 -21.27
C SER A 143 -9.82 19.80 -21.52
N THR A 144 -10.99 19.55 -22.09
CA THR A 144 -12.02 20.58 -22.33
C THR A 144 -13.00 20.72 -21.15
N PHE A 145 -12.94 19.81 -20.19
CA PHE A 145 -13.77 19.90 -19.00
C PHE A 145 -13.25 21.01 -18.07
N ALA A 146 -14.06 22.06 -17.90
CA ALA A 146 -13.69 23.25 -17.11
C ALA A 146 -13.80 23.03 -15.58
N GLY A 147 -14.35 21.91 -15.13
CA GLY A 147 -14.50 21.58 -13.72
C GLY A 147 -13.23 20.96 -13.11
N ARG A 148 -13.22 20.78 -11.81
CA ARG A 148 -12.14 20.10 -11.09
C ARG A 148 -12.09 18.62 -11.49
N GLN A 149 -10.92 18.13 -11.84
CA GLN A 149 -10.64 16.72 -12.09
C GLN A 149 -9.62 16.22 -11.08
N LEU A 150 -9.81 15.03 -10.56
CA LEU A 150 -8.84 14.40 -9.64
C LEU A 150 -8.91 12.88 -9.72
N HIS A 151 -7.83 12.23 -9.38
CA HIS A 151 -7.79 10.79 -9.14
C HIS A 151 -8.24 10.48 -7.71
N SER A 152 -8.83 9.28 -7.46
CA SER A 152 -9.27 8.86 -6.12
C SER A 152 -8.16 8.91 -5.06
N ALA A 153 -6.89 8.76 -5.43
CA ALA A 153 -5.74 8.96 -4.54
C ALA A 153 -5.61 10.40 -4.00
N GLN A 154 -6.22 11.37 -4.66
CA GLN A 154 -6.22 12.79 -4.27
C GLN A 154 -7.50 13.18 -3.49
N TYR A 155 -8.50 12.29 -3.46
CA TYR A 155 -9.73 12.52 -2.73
C TYR A 155 -9.48 12.52 -1.22
N ARG A 156 -10.09 13.47 -0.49
CA ARG A 156 -9.92 13.64 0.96
C ARG A 156 -11.21 13.47 1.75
N GLY A 157 -12.34 13.75 1.13
CA GLY A 157 -13.65 13.63 1.76
C GLY A 157 -14.74 14.33 0.96
N PRO A 158 -16.02 14.14 1.32
CA PRO A 158 -17.15 14.73 0.62
C PRO A 158 -17.27 16.25 0.83
N GLU A 159 -16.66 16.78 1.87
CA GLU A 159 -16.75 18.20 2.24
C GLU A 159 -16.21 19.12 1.13
N ASP A 160 -15.19 18.67 0.42
CA ASP A 160 -14.59 19.37 -0.71
C ASP A 160 -15.55 19.57 -1.89
N PHE A 161 -16.67 18.83 -1.93
CA PHE A 161 -17.63 18.77 -3.03
C PHE A 161 -19.06 19.15 -2.60
N ALA A 162 -19.24 19.67 -1.39
CA ALA A 162 -20.55 20.05 -0.88
C ALA A 162 -21.27 21.02 -1.85
N GLY A 163 -22.52 20.69 -2.20
CA GLY A 163 -23.32 21.47 -3.14
C GLY A 163 -22.90 21.35 -4.62
N GLN A 164 -21.91 20.51 -4.94
CA GLN A 164 -21.47 20.30 -6.32
C GLN A 164 -22.07 19.03 -6.93
N ARG A 165 -22.17 19.00 -8.25
CA ARG A 165 -22.46 17.76 -9.00
C ARG A 165 -21.15 17.08 -9.32
N VAL A 166 -20.99 15.85 -8.87
CA VAL A 166 -19.75 15.04 -9.05
C VAL A 166 -20.06 13.87 -9.98
N ALA A 167 -19.21 13.68 -10.98
CA ALA A 167 -19.21 12.48 -11.82
C ALA A 167 -18.03 11.60 -11.40
N VAL A 168 -18.31 10.34 -11.02
CA VAL A 168 -17.30 9.34 -10.70
C VAL A 168 -17.10 8.47 -11.93
N VAL A 169 -15.88 8.47 -12.48
CA VAL A 169 -15.51 7.68 -13.66
C VAL A 169 -14.78 6.43 -13.21
N GLY A 170 -15.43 5.28 -13.36
CA GLY A 170 -14.94 3.97 -12.97
C GLY A 170 -15.82 3.29 -11.93
N ALA A 171 -16.13 2.02 -12.16
CA ALA A 171 -17.02 1.20 -11.32
C ALA A 171 -16.27 0.17 -10.47
N GLY A 172 -14.97 0.35 -10.28
CA GLY A 172 -14.20 -0.47 -9.34
C GLY A 172 -14.46 -0.09 -7.87
N PRO A 173 -13.94 -0.86 -6.90
CA PRO A 173 -14.17 -0.61 -5.48
C PRO A 173 -13.86 0.83 -5.04
N ALA A 174 -12.78 1.42 -5.55
CA ALA A 174 -12.40 2.79 -5.22
C ALA A 174 -13.43 3.82 -5.75
N GLY A 175 -13.93 3.63 -6.97
CA GLY A 175 -14.96 4.51 -7.55
C GLY A 175 -16.28 4.44 -6.78
N LEU A 176 -16.73 3.24 -6.41
CA LEU A 176 -17.93 3.06 -5.61
C LEU A 176 -17.79 3.67 -4.21
N ALA A 177 -16.63 3.45 -3.54
CA ALA A 177 -16.38 4.04 -2.24
C ALA A 177 -16.39 5.57 -2.27
N THR A 178 -15.85 6.19 -3.31
CA THR A 178 -15.89 7.65 -3.47
C THR A 178 -17.30 8.17 -3.72
N ALA A 179 -18.16 7.41 -4.39
CA ALA A 179 -19.53 7.82 -4.71
C ALA A 179 -20.47 7.78 -3.50
N VAL A 180 -20.16 7.02 -2.45
CA VAL A 180 -21.01 6.82 -1.26
C VAL A 180 -20.42 7.44 0.01
N SER A 181 -19.32 8.16 -0.10
CA SER A 181 -18.65 8.87 1.03
C SER A 181 -19.33 10.22 1.37
#